data_5c4784ead451afe53e435134df82d9ee
#
_entry.id   5c4784ead451afe53e435134df82d9ee
#
_cell.length_a   1.000
_cell.length_b   1.000
_cell.length_c   1.000
_cell.angle_alpha   90.00
_cell.angle_beta   90.00
_cell.angle_gamma   90.00
#
_symmetry.space_group_name_H-M   'P 1'
#
loop_
_entity.id
_entity.type
_entity.pdbx_description
1 polymer ?
#
loop_
_entity_poly.entity_id
_entity_poly.type
_entity_poly.pdbx_seq_one_letter_code
_entity_poly.pdbx_strand_id
1 'polypeptide(L)'
;MGGLLGQRDRFTQEEWRTLQFGPFWMFSAVVGTYNRFDQRDYRVFMRCLEAAATSPGGLGREVVDSVMADLDGLTREYGRDTRTIGVGLGQVNALLDKAGEGEALRFKDMLVSAIGEGVARARGRYGEEMSEDDANSLALAAQLLSSDVELAAD
;
A
#
# COMPACT_ATOMS: atom_id res chain seq x y z
N MET A 1 21.87 -3.15 19.95
CA MET A 1 21.89 -2.15 18.95
C MET A 1 20.51 -1.70 18.56
N GLY A 2 20.08 -0.65 19.24
CA GLY A 2 18.74 -0.14 19.02
C GLY A 2 18.48 0.27 17.59
N GLY A 3 19.49 0.81 16.91
CA GLY A 3 19.32 1.21 15.53
C GLY A 3 19.10 0.07 14.55
N LEU A 4 19.37 -1.14 14.99
CA LEU A 4 19.16 -2.33 14.17
C LEU A 4 17.79 -2.95 14.36
N LEU A 5 17.07 -2.51 15.39
CA LEU A 5 15.70 -2.94 15.55
C LEU A 5 14.88 -2.16 14.54
N GLY A 6 14.40 -2.84 13.52
CA GLY A 6 13.59 -2.20 12.52
C GLY A 6 12.23 -1.83 13.05
N GLN A 7 11.46 -1.16 12.23
CA GLN A 7 10.10 -0.79 12.59
C GLN A 7 9.23 -2.01 12.85
N ARG A 8 9.57 -3.13 12.22
CA ARG A 8 8.79 -4.35 12.37
C ARG A 8 8.57 -4.76 13.82
N ASP A 9 9.55 -4.53 14.69
CA ASP A 9 9.45 -4.95 16.09
C ASP A 9 8.34 -4.22 16.86
N ARG A 10 7.82 -3.15 16.30
CA ARG A 10 6.73 -2.40 16.91
C ARG A 10 5.36 -3.03 16.65
N PHE A 11 5.32 -4.05 15.79
CA PHE A 11 4.07 -4.65 15.33
C PHE A 11 4.03 -6.14 15.63
N THR A 12 2.84 -6.66 15.93
CA THR A 12 2.66 -8.11 15.99
C THR A 12 2.75 -8.68 14.59
N GLN A 13 2.84 -9.99 14.49
CA GLN A 13 2.90 -10.65 13.19
C GLN A 13 1.64 -10.37 12.37
N GLU A 14 0.48 -10.38 13.00
CA GLU A 14 -0.78 -10.08 12.30
C GLU A 14 -0.83 -8.64 11.84
N GLU A 15 -0.36 -7.72 12.68
CA GLU A 15 -0.29 -6.30 12.31
C GLU A 15 0.67 -6.09 11.15
N TRP A 16 1.81 -6.76 11.20
CA TRP A 16 2.78 -6.67 10.11
C TRP A 16 2.18 -7.18 8.79
N ARG A 17 1.43 -8.29 8.85
CA ARG A 17 0.76 -8.82 7.68
C ARG A 17 -0.24 -7.80 7.11
N THR A 18 -0.96 -7.10 7.97
CA THR A 18 -1.88 -6.05 7.54
C THR A 18 -1.13 -4.94 6.80
N LEU A 19 0.03 -4.53 7.33
CA LEU A 19 0.86 -3.53 6.64
C LEU A 19 1.36 -4.05 5.30
N GLN A 20 1.75 -5.32 5.23
CA GLN A 20 2.19 -5.93 3.98
C GLN A 20 1.08 -5.93 2.93
N PHE A 21 -0.16 -6.05 3.34
CA PHE A 21 -1.29 -6.00 2.42
C PHE A 21 -1.64 -4.57 1.98
N GLY A 22 -1.09 -3.55 2.62
CA GLY A 22 -1.33 -2.16 2.22
C GLY A 22 -1.12 -1.92 0.73
N PRO A 23 0.04 -2.28 0.18
CA PRO A 23 0.25 -2.16 -1.27
C PRO A 23 -0.76 -2.92 -2.11
N PHE A 24 -1.17 -4.10 -1.66
CA PHE A 24 -2.16 -4.90 -2.39
C PHE A 24 -3.52 -4.20 -2.41
N TRP A 25 -3.97 -3.67 -1.27
CA TRP A 25 -5.24 -2.95 -1.23
C TRP A 25 -5.19 -1.69 -2.06
N MET A 26 -4.08 -0.96 -2.02
CA MET A 26 -3.95 0.24 -2.84
C MET A 26 -3.98 -0.11 -4.33
N PHE A 27 -3.27 -1.15 -4.72
CA PHE A 27 -3.28 -1.62 -6.11
C PHE A 27 -4.69 -2.01 -6.53
N SER A 28 -5.38 -2.80 -5.71
CA SER A 28 -6.73 -3.26 -6.01
C SER A 28 -7.72 -2.10 -6.10
N ALA A 29 -7.53 -1.07 -5.28
CA ALA A 29 -8.40 0.10 -5.31
C ALA A 29 -8.34 0.79 -6.67
N VAL A 30 -7.15 0.93 -7.22
CA VAL A 30 -6.97 1.61 -8.51
C VAL A 30 -7.40 0.70 -9.67
N VAL A 31 -7.00 -0.56 -9.62
CA VAL A 31 -7.33 -1.51 -10.69
C VAL A 31 -8.82 -1.87 -10.70
N GLY A 32 -9.46 -1.80 -9.54
CA GLY A 32 -10.89 -2.09 -9.44
C GLY A 32 -11.21 -3.57 -9.37
N THR A 33 -10.23 -4.42 -9.10
CA THR A 33 -10.44 -5.85 -8.93
C THR A 33 -10.00 -6.29 -7.55
N TYR A 34 -10.72 -7.27 -7.00
CA TYR A 34 -10.41 -7.84 -5.70
C TYR A 34 -9.78 -9.19 -5.88
N ASN A 35 -8.64 -9.42 -5.25
CA ASN A 35 -8.07 -10.76 -5.13
C ASN A 35 -7.66 -11.42 -6.45
N ARG A 36 -7.77 -10.72 -7.56
CA ARG A 36 -7.47 -11.28 -8.88
C ARG A 36 -6.51 -10.36 -9.62
N PHE A 37 -5.32 -10.84 -9.80
CA PHE A 37 -4.31 -10.14 -10.61
C PHE A 37 -3.98 -11.03 -11.78
N ASP A 38 -4.10 -10.51 -13.01
CA ASP A 38 -3.57 -11.22 -14.18
C ASP A 38 -2.08 -10.97 -14.28
N GLN A 39 -1.42 -11.56 -15.27
CA GLN A 39 0.03 -11.43 -15.41
C GLN A 39 0.47 -9.99 -15.64
N ARG A 40 -0.33 -9.24 -16.36
CA ARG A 40 -0.01 -7.84 -16.63
C ARG A 40 -0.09 -7.02 -15.35
N ASP A 41 -1.16 -7.22 -14.58
CA ASP A 41 -1.33 -6.55 -13.29
C ASP A 41 -0.18 -6.88 -12.36
N TYR A 42 0.22 -8.14 -12.32
CA TYR A 42 1.31 -8.60 -11.47
C TYR A 42 2.62 -7.89 -11.83
N ARG A 43 2.90 -7.75 -13.12
CA ARG A 43 4.12 -7.07 -13.55
C ARG A 43 4.12 -5.59 -13.22
N VAL A 44 2.96 -4.94 -13.36
CA VAL A 44 2.82 -3.53 -12.99
C VAL A 44 3.03 -3.39 -11.49
N PHE A 45 2.41 -4.26 -10.70
CA PHE A 45 2.56 -4.23 -9.25
C PHE A 45 4.03 -4.40 -8.84
N MET A 46 4.71 -5.35 -9.46
CA MET A 46 6.13 -5.58 -9.22
C MET A 46 6.96 -4.32 -9.44
N ARG A 47 6.70 -3.62 -10.54
CA ARG A 47 7.42 -2.39 -10.86
C ARG A 47 7.15 -1.30 -9.84
N CYS A 48 5.91 -1.22 -9.37
CA CYS A 48 5.56 -0.23 -8.35
C CYS A 48 6.27 -0.55 -7.03
N LEU A 49 6.36 -1.82 -6.67
CA LEU A 49 7.10 -2.22 -5.47
C LEU A 49 8.58 -1.92 -5.61
N GLU A 50 9.15 -2.18 -6.77
CA GLU A 50 10.56 -1.87 -7.03
C GLU A 50 10.83 -0.37 -6.89
N ALA A 51 9.93 0.44 -7.42
CA ALA A 51 10.06 1.89 -7.29
C ALA A 51 9.97 2.31 -5.82
N ALA A 52 9.05 1.73 -5.08
CA ALA A 52 8.90 2.03 -3.66
C ALA A 52 10.14 1.61 -2.86
N ALA A 53 10.79 0.55 -3.28
CA ALA A 53 12.01 0.04 -2.62
C ALA A 53 13.22 0.94 -2.82
N THR A 54 13.16 1.93 -3.69
CA THR A 54 14.25 2.88 -3.86
C THR A 54 14.24 3.99 -2.81
N SER A 55 13.17 4.05 -2.01
CA SER A 55 13.07 5.06 -0.95
C SER A 55 14.16 4.87 0.10
N PRO A 56 14.61 5.95 0.76
CA PRO A 56 15.52 5.81 1.89
C PRO A 56 14.83 5.00 2.98
N GLY A 57 15.48 4.18 3.71
CA GLY A 57 14.96 3.28 4.73
C GLY A 57 13.66 3.70 5.43
N GLY A 58 13.33 3.05 6.53
CA GLY A 58 12.12 3.32 7.30
C GLY A 58 11.07 2.24 7.11
N LEU A 59 9.90 2.46 7.70
CA LEU A 59 8.83 1.46 7.73
C LEU A 59 8.39 1.06 6.32
N GLY A 60 8.16 2.03 5.46
CA GLY A 60 7.71 1.74 4.09
C GLY A 60 8.67 0.83 3.35
N ARG A 61 9.97 1.12 3.46
CA ARG A 61 11.00 0.31 2.83
C ARG A 61 11.02 -1.09 3.40
N GLU A 62 10.93 -1.22 4.72
CA GLU A 62 10.93 -2.53 5.36
C GLU A 62 9.74 -3.36 4.92
N VAL A 63 8.56 -2.76 4.86
CA VAL A 63 7.36 -3.46 4.41
C VAL A 63 7.49 -3.89 2.96
N VAL A 64 7.89 -2.99 2.09
CA VAL A 64 8.03 -3.29 0.65
C VAL A 64 9.07 -4.39 0.43
N ASP A 65 10.22 -4.31 1.08
CA ASP A 65 11.24 -5.34 0.96
C ASP A 65 10.71 -6.70 1.40
N SER A 66 9.94 -6.73 2.50
CA SER A 66 9.37 -7.99 2.99
C SER A 66 8.30 -8.54 2.04
N VAL A 67 7.54 -7.68 1.39
CA VAL A 67 6.57 -8.10 0.39
C VAL A 67 7.28 -8.71 -0.81
N MET A 68 8.32 -8.06 -1.30
CA MET A 68 9.07 -8.56 -2.46
C MET A 68 9.74 -9.89 -2.15
N ALA A 69 10.18 -10.09 -0.91
CA ALA A 69 10.84 -11.33 -0.52
C ALA A 69 9.92 -12.54 -0.56
N ASP A 70 8.61 -12.35 -0.42
CA ASP A 70 7.64 -13.45 -0.44
C ASP A 70 6.39 -13.06 -1.22
N LEU A 71 6.59 -12.50 -2.38
CA LEU A 71 5.49 -11.94 -3.17
C LEU A 71 4.45 -12.99 -3.54
N ASP A 72 4.89 -14.18 -3.96
CA ASP A 72 3.97 -15.25 -4.35
C ASP A 72 3.13 -15.71 -3.17
N GLY A 73 3.76 -15.93 -2.02
CA GLY A 73 3.06 -16.35 -0.81
C GLY A 73 2.06 -15.32 -0.34
N LEU A 74 2.47 -14.06 -0.33
CA LEU A 74 1.60 -12.97 0.09
C LEU A 74 0.44 -12.77 -0.87
N THR A 75 0.69 -12.91 -2.16
CA THR A 75 -0.38 -12.79 -3.16
C THR A 75 -1.45 -13.86 -2.92
N ARG A 76 -1.03 -15.08 -2.61
CA ARG A 76 -1.98 -16.15 -2.31
C ARG A 76 -2.77 -15.85 -1.04
N GLU A 77 -2.09 -15.38 0.00
CA GLU A 77 -2.78 -15.04 1.25
C GLU A 77 -3.72 -13.87 1.08
N TYR A 78 -3.31 -12.89 0.30
CA TYR A 78 -4.18 -11.75 -0.01
C TYR A 78 -5.45 -12.23 -0.72
N GLY A 79 -5.32 -13.19 -1.63
CA GLY A 79 -6.47 -13.76 -2.33
C GLY A 79 -7.46 -14.45 -1.42
N ARG A 80 -7.03 -14.87 -0.23
CA ARG A 80 -7.89 -15.50 0.77
C ARG A 80 -8.42 -14.54 1.82
N ASP A 81 -7.87 -13.33 1.85
CA ASP A 81 -8.29 -12.33 2.82
C ASP A 81 -9.68 -11.82 2.44
N THR A 82 -10.54 -11.69 3.42
CA THR A 82 -11.92 -11.31 3.19
C THR A 82 -12.22 -9.85 3.49
N ARG A 83 -11.22 -9.09 3.96
CA ARG A 83 -11.43 -7.69 4.25
C ARG A 83 -11.63 -6.89 2.97
N THR A 84 -12.53 -5.93 3.02
CA THR A 84 -12.69 -4.99 1.90
C THR A 84 -11.50 -4.04 1.86
N ILE A 85 -11.32 -3.38 0.73
CA ILE A 85 -10.26 -2.38 0.59
C ILE A 85 -10.41 -1.30 1.66
N GLY A 86 -11.63 -0.83 1.89
CA GLY A 86 -11.88 0.20 2.91
C GLY A 86 -11.49 -0.23 4.29
N VAL A 87 -11.87 -1.45 4.68
CA VAL A 87 -11.50 -1.98 6.00
C VAL A 87 -9.99 -2.15 6.09
N GLY A 88 -9.39 -2.71 5.04
CA GLY A 88 -7.95 -2.95 5.03
C GLY A 88 -7.13 -1.68 5.15
N LEU A 89 -7.40 -0.70 4.31
CA LEU A 89 -6.67 0.57 4.35
C LEU A 89 -6.93 1.34 5.64
N GLY A 90 -8.15 1.26 6.18
CA GLY A 90 -8.45 1.86 7.48
C GLY A 90 -7.63 1.23 8.60
N GLN A 91 -7.44 -0.08 8.57
CA GLN A 91 -6.61 -0.76 9.55
C GLN A 91 -5.14 -0.39 9.40
N VAL A 92 -4.66 -0.26 8.17
CA VAL A 92 -3.29 0.22 7.93
C VAL A 92 -3.13 1.61 8.56
N ASN A 93 -4.08 2.51 8.30
CA ASN A 93 -4.03 3.84 8.86
C ASN A 93 -3.94 3.82 10.39
N ALA A 94 -4.76 3.00 11.03
CA ALA A 94 -4.75 2.90 12.48
C ALA A 94 -3.42 2.35 13.02
N LEU A 95 -2.85 1.36 12.34
CA LEU A 95 -1.58 0.77 12.75
C LEU A 95 -0.41 1.75 12.64
N LEU A 96 -0.48 2.68 11.71
CA LEU A 96 0.62 3.62 11.50
C LEU A 96 0.83 4.55 12.68
N ASP A 97 -0.14 4.67 13.57
CA ASP A 97 0.04 5.43 14.81
C ASP A 97 1.20 4.89 15.65
N LYS A 98 1.48 3.60 15.54
CA LYS A 98 2.58 2.97 16.28
C LYS A 98 3.95 3.33 15.71
N ALA A 99 4.00 3.78 14.49
CA ALA A 99 5.26 4.04 13.80
C ALA A 99 5.82 5.43 14.06
N GLY A 100 5.02 6.31 14.60
CA GLY A 100 5.39 7.70 14.74
C GLY A 100 4.97 8.52 13.53
N GLU A 101 4.80 9.81 13.73
CA GLU A 101 4.17 10.68 12.74
C GLU A 101 4.93 10.73 11.42
N GLY A 102 6.25 10.90 11.48
CA GLY A 102 7.04 11.00 10.26
C GLY A 102 7.03 9.72 9.44
N GLU A 103 7.14 8.58 10.11
CA GLU A 103 7.09 7.29 9.43
C GLU A 103 5.71 7.02 8.86
N ALA A 104 4.66 7.40 9.59
CA ALA A 104 3.29 7.22 9.11
C ALA A 104 3.05 8.00 7.82
N LEU A 105 3.48 9.25 7.78
CA LEU A 105 3.30 10.09 6.59
C LEU A 105 4.07 9.54 5.41
N ARG A 106 5.30 9.11 5.62
CA ARG A 106 6.10 8.53 4.54
C ARG A 106 5.50 7.24 4.00
N PHE A 107 4.96 6.41 4.90
CA PHE A 107 4.32 5.16 4.49
C PHE A 107 3.08 5.45 3.63
N LYS A 108 2.23 6.36 4.08
CA LYS A 108 1.03 6.74 3.33
C LYS A 108 1.39 7.34 1.98
N ASP A 109 2.40 8.20 1.95
CA ASP A 109 2.86 8.78 0.71
C ASP A 109 3.39 7.72 -0.26
N MET A 110 4.12 6.74 0.24
CA MET A 110 4.59 5.64 -0.58
C MET A 110 3.41 4.87 -1.18
N LEU A 111 2.39 4.56 -0.38
CA LEU A 111 1.23 3.85 -0.91
C LEU A 111 0.52 4.66 -2.00
N VAL A 112 0.32 5.94 -1.78
CA VAL A 112 -0.39 6.78 -2.74
C VAL A 112 0.46 7.03 -3.98
N SER A 113 1.72 7.40 -3.81
CA SER A 113 2.55 7.84 -4.93
C SER A 113 3.19 6.68 -5.68
N ALA A 114 3.90 5.80 -4.97
CA ALA A 114 4.63 4.72 -5.63
C ALA A 114 3.68 3.62 -6.12
N ILE A 115 2.69 3.28 -5.34
CA ILE A 115 1.77 2.21 -5.71
C ILE A 115 0.57 2.76 -6.47
N GLY A 116 -0.21 3.63 -5.83
CA GLY A 116 -1.46 4.12 -6.41
C GLY A 116 -1.26 4.88 -7.72
N GLU A 117 -0.48 5.94 -7.68
CA GLU A 117 -0.22 6.72 -8.89
C GLU A 117 0.58 5.93 -9.93
N GLY A 118 1.52 5.09 -9.45
CA GLY A 118 2.29 4.25 -10.35
C GLY A 118 1.40 3.31 -11.16
N VAL A 119 0.44 2.69 -10.51
CA VAL A 119 -0.51 1.81 -11.19
C VAL A 119 -1.41 2.59 -12.13
N ALA A 120 -1.93 3.72 -11.68
CA ALA A 120 -2.82 4.54 -12.49
C ALA A 120 -2.14 5.00 -13.78
N ARG A 121 -0.88 5.41 -13.68
CA ARG A 121 -0.11 5.83 -14.86
C ARG A 121 0.21 4.68 -15.79
N ALA A 122 0.51 3.50 -15.22
CA ALA A 122 0.80 2.33 -16.03
C ALA A 122 -0.43 1.85 -16.81
N ARG A 123 -1.62 2.15 -16.30
CA ARG A 123 -2.87 1.82 -16.99
C ARG A 123 -3.22 2.82 -18.06
N GLY A 124 -2.65 4.02 -18.03
CA GLY A 124 -2.84 5.02 -19.06
C GLY A 124 -2.26 4.53 -20.37
N ARG A 125 -2.90 4.89 -21.47
CA ARG A 125 -2.43 4.50 -22.81
C ARG A 125 -1.48 5.55 -23.36
N TYR A 126 -0.37 5.08 -23.93
CA TYR A 126 0.54 5.97 -24.67
C TYR A 126 1.11 7.10 -23.83
N GLY A 127 1.32 6.86 -22.54
CA GLY A 127 1.87 7.90 -21.66
C GLY A 127 0.89 9.00 -21.31
N GLU A 128 -0.38 8.77 -21.56
CA GLU A 128 -1.41 9.74 -21.20
C GLU A 128 -1.60 9.79 -19.68
N GLU A 129 -2.24 10.86 -19.24
CA GLU A 129 -2.59 11.01 -17.85
C GLU A 129 -3.54 9.89 -17.42
N MET A 130 -3.56 9.62 -16.12
CA MET A 130 -4.46 8.61 -15.59
C MET A 130 -5.91 8.97 -15.90
N SER A 131 -6.75 7.94 -16.06
CA SER A 131 -8.16 8.16 -16.34
C SER A 131 -8.84 8.83 -15.15
N GLU A 132 -9.98 9.45 -15.41
CA GLU A 132 -10.78 10.07 -14.35
C GLU A 132 -11.22 9.04 -13.32
N ASP A 133 -11.63 7.85 -13.77
CA ASP A 133 -12.03 6.78 -12.86
C ASP A 133 -10.89 6.34 -11.96
N ASP A 134 -9.69 6.18 -12.53
CA ASP A 134 -8.52 5.80 -11.74
C ASP A 134 -8.15 6.91 -10.76
N ALA A 135 -8.23 8.17 -11.19
CA ALA A 135 -7.97 9.30 -10.32
C ALA A 135 -8.95 9.35 -9.14
N ASN A 136 -10.22 9.09 -9.41
CA ASN A 136 -11.24 9.06 -8.37
C ASN A 136 -11.00 7.91 -7.38
N SER A 137 -10.67 6.74 -7.90
CA SER A 137 -10.36 5.58 -7.05
C SER A 137 -9.16 5.84 -6.17
N LEU A 138 -8.14 6.46 -6.72
CA LEU A 138 -6.92 6.81 -5.97
C LEU A 138 -7.25 7.84 -4.89
N ALA A 139 -8.06 8.84 -5.20
CA ALA A 139 -8.44 9.86 -4.24
C ALA A 139 -9.22 9.23 -3.07
N LEU A 140 -10.12 8.30 -3.36
CA LEU A 140 -10.86 7.61 -2.30
C LEU A 140 -9.93 6.77 -1.42
N ALA A 141 -8.98 6.07 -2.03
CA ALA A 141 -8.02 5.28 -1.27
C ALA A 141 -7.15 6.16 -0.39
N ALA A 142 -6.69 7.28 -0.91
CA ALA A 142 -5.91 8.23 -0.13
C ALA A 142 -6.71 8.77 1.04
N GLN A 143 -7.99 9.01 0.82
CA GLN A 143 -8.90 9.49 1.86
C GLN A 143 -9.04 8.46 2.99
N LEU A 144 -9.09 7.18 2.66
CA LEU A 144 -9.16 6.12 3.66
C LEU A 144 -7.93 6.11 4.56
N LEU A 145 -6.78 6.46 4.02
CA LEU A 145 -5.54 6.56 4.79
C LEU A 145 -5.48 7.83 5.66
N SER A 146 -6.40 8.75 5.46
CA SER A 146 -6.45 10.00 6.22
C SER A 146 -7.77 10.13 6.98
N SER A 147 -8.55 9.06 7.06
CA SER A 147 -9.90 9.15 7.62
C SER A 147 -9.95 9.65 9.04
N ASP A 148 -8.91 9.38 9.84
CA ASP A 148 -8.88 9.86 11.22
C ASP A 148 -8.86 11.37 11.28
N VAL A 149 -8.13 11.99 10.37
CA VAL A 149 -8.05 13.45 10.32
C VAL A 149 -9.40 14.03 9.94
N GLU A 150 -10.06 13.42 8.96
CA GLU A 150 -11.37 13.89 8.52
C GLU A 150 -12.43 13.72 9.58
N LEU A 151 -12.43 12.55 10.24
CA LEU A 151 -13.39 12.32 11.33
C LEU A 151 -13.17 13.28 12.47
N ALA A 152 -11.94 13.64 12.75
CA ALA A 152 -11.63 14.61 13.79
C ALA A 152 -12.06 16.02 13.41
N ALA A 153 -12.11 16.32 12.13
CA ALA A 153 -12.53 17.64 11.67
C ALA A 153 -14.04 17.85 11.75
N ASP A 154 -14.78 16.79 11.77
CA ASP A 154 -16.23 16.84 11.89
C ASP A 154 -16.67 16.96 13.34
#